data_0b1c8aa78f741ad5b8ec26dc64bdaf67
#
_entry.id   0b1c8aa78f741ad5b8ec26dc64bdaf67
#
_cell.length_a   1.000
_cell.length_b   1.000
_cell.length_c   1.000
_cell.angle_alpha   90.00
_cell.angle_beta   90.00
_cell.angle_gamma   90.00
#
_symmetry.space_group_name_H-M   'P 1'
#
loop_
_entity.id
_entity.type
_entity.pdbx_description
1 polymer ?
#
loop_
_entity_poly.entity_id
_entity_poly.type
_entity_poly.pdbx_seq_one_letter_code
_entity_poly.pdbx_strand_id
1 'polypeptide(L)'
;MKQKTVIIIGAGFGGLAAAKVFQDHKDFKIILIDRNNYHLFQPLLYQVATAALSPADIAVPIRTVFRNRKNVQVYMQEVVDINTVAKTVITDQNSFNYDYLILAPGSKHTYFGNDQWERFAPGLKTLDDALTIRERILRSLESAENEQ
;
A
#
# COMPACT_ATOMS: atom_id res chain seq x y z
N MET A 1 9.74 -15.73 -27.82
CA MET A 1 9.54 -16.57 -26.58
C MET A 1 8.33 -16.05 -25.85
N LYS A 2 7.55 -16.92 -25.19
CA LYS A 2 6.39 -16.51 -24.37
C LYS A 2 6.91 -15.79 -23.12
N GLN A 3 6.43 -14.57 -22.86
CA GLN A 3 6.78 -13.83 -21.65
C GLN A 3 6.41 -14.62 -20.38
N LYS A 4 7.25 -14.55 -19.35
CA LYS A 4 6.96 -15.09 -18.02
C LYS A 4 6.17 -14.06 -17.21
N THR A 5 5.14 -14.51 -16.54
CA THR A 5 4.30 -13.64 -15.69
C THR A 5 4.83 -13.62 -14.27
N VAL A 6 5.19 -12.43 -13.80
CA VAL A 6 5.55 -12.16 -12.41
C VAL A 6 4.40 -11.42 -11.75
N ILE A 7 3.78 -12.01 -10.73
CA ILE A 7 2.80 -11.31 -9.90
C ILE A 7 3.50 -10.77 -8.66
N ILE A 8 3.23 -9.51 -8.34
CA ILE A 8 3.72 -8.84 -7.14
C ILE A 8 2.52 -8.37 -6.34
N ILE A 9 2.37 -8.86 -5.12
CA ILE A 9 1.29 -8.49 -4.20
C ILE A 9 1.82 -7.44 -3.22
N GLY A 10 1.23 -6.25 -3.27
CA GLY A 10 1.60 -5.07 -2.50
C GLY A 10 2.52 -4.12 -3.27
N ALA A 11 2.14 -2.84 -3.32
CA ALA A 11 2.88 -1.74 -3.95
C ALA A 11 3.53 -0.79 -2.93
N GLY A 12 3.87 -1.31 -1.76
CA GLY A 12 4.74 -0.64 -0.80
C GLY A 12 6.19 -0.59 -1.28
N PHE A 13 7.14 -0.30 -0.37
CA PHE A 13 8.56 -0.20 -0.73
C PHE A 13 9.12 -1.46 -1.37
N GLY A 14 8.82 -2.65 -0.79
CA GLY A 14 9.31 -3.93 -1.31
C GLY A 14 8.75 -4.26 -2.69
N GLY A 15 7.43 -4.11 -2.88
CA GLY A 15 6.78 -4.41 -4.15
C GLY A 15 7.17 -3.48 -5.27
N LEU A 16 7.28 -2.16 -5.00
CA LEU A 16 7.79 -1.21 -5.99
C LEU A 16 9.26 -1.47 -6.36
N ALA A 17 10.10 -1.78 -5.36
CA ALA A 17 11.50 -2.13 -5.62
C ALA A 17 11.60 -3.36 -6.52
N ALA A 18 10.83 -4.42 -6.21
CA ALA A 18 10.77 -5.62 -7.04
C ALA A 18 10.28 -5.31 -8.46
N ALA A 19 9.18 -4.56 -8.61
CA ALA A 19 8.64 -4.22 -9.92
C ALA A 19 9.64 -3.41 -10.77
N LYS A 20 10.40 -2.50 -10.15
CA LYS A 20 11.45 -1.72 -10.83
C LYS A 20 12.60 -2.58 -11.36
N VAL A 21 12.94 -3.68 -10.70
CA VAL A 21 13.98 -4.61 -11.20
C VAL A 21 13.55 -5.23 -12.53
N PHE A 22 12.28 -5.62 -12.66
CA PHE A 22 11.78 -6.33 -13.85
C PHE A 22 11.24 -5.40 -14.94
N GLN A 23 10.98 -4.11 -14.65
CA GLN A 23 10.26 -3.20 -15.55
C GLN A 23 10.91 -2.99 -16.92
N ASP A 24 12.22 -3.21 -17.06
CA ASP A 24 12.96 -3.03 -18.30
C ASP A 24 13.26 -4.37 -19.02
N HIS A 25 12.86 -5.50 -18.43
CA HIS A 25 13.08 -6.83 -18.98
C HIS A 25 11.88 -7.27 -19.83
N LYS A 26 12.09 -7.34 -21.15
CA LYS A 26 11.04 -7.71 -22.13
C LYS A 26 10.52 -9.14 -21.98
N ASP A 27 11.29 -10.00 -21.33
CA ASP A 27 10.92 -11.42 -21.11
C ASP A 27 9.89 -11.59 -20.00
N PHE A 28 9.60 -10.54 -19.22
CA PHE A 28 8.64 -10.56 -18.13
C PHE A 28 7.45 -9.65 -18.38
N LYS A 29 6.26 -10.17 -18.07
CA LYS A 29 5.04 -9.42 -17.84
C LYS A 29 4.85 -9.29 -16.34
N ILE A 30 4.72 -8.07 -15.83
CA ILE A 30 4.56 -7.78 -14.40
C ILE A 30 3.10 -7.43 -14.14
N ILE A 31 2.50 -8.09 -13.16
CA ILE A 31 1.17 -7.77 -12.63
C ILE A 31 1.38 -7.34 -11.18
N LEU A 32 1.21 -6.05 -10.91
CA LEU A 32 1.30 -5.46 -9.58
C LEU A 32 -0.10 -5.26 -9.03
N ILE A 33 -0.41 -5.91 -7.90
CA ILE A 33 -1.74 -5.88 -7.27
C ILE A 33 -1.61 -5.22 -5.91
N ASP A 34 -2.40 -4.19 -5.66
CA ASP A 34 -2.53 -3.53 -4.36
C ASP A 34 -3.98 -3.11 -4.13
N ARG A 35 -4.45 -3.14 -2.90
CA ARG A 35 -5.77 -2.65 -2.52
C ARG A 35 -5.90 -1.13 -2.65
N ASN A 36 -4.77 -0.41 -2.61
CA ASN A 36 -4.69 1.03 -2.80
C ASN A 36 -4.20 1.37 -4.21
N ASN A 37 -4.59 2.53 -4.73
CA ASN A 37 -4.09 3.03 -6.01
C ASN A 37 -2.84 3.91 -5.89
N TYR A 38 -2.29 4.04 -4.68
CA TYR A 38 -1.13 4.88 -4.38
C TYR A 38 -0.06 4.14 -3.59
N HIS A 39 1.18 4.52 -3.81
CA HIS A 39 2.31 4.18 -2.95
C HIS A 39 2.40 5.22 -1.83
N LEU A 40 2.44 4.76 -0.59
CA LEU A 40 2.56 5.60 0.58
C LEU A 40 4.01 5.66 1.04
N PHE A 41 4.58 6.87 1.11
CA PHE A 41 5.89 7.08 1.72
C PHE A 41 5.76 7.14 3.24
N GLN A 42 5.64 5.99 3.87
CA GLN A 42 5.37 5.81 5.30
C GLN A 42 6.30 6.61 6.24
N PRO A 43 7.60 6.80 5.95
CA PRO A 43 8.49 7.56 6.86
C PRO A 43 8.02 8.99 7.15
N LEU A 44 7.17 9.58 6.31
CA LEU A 44 6.63 10.94 6.49
C LEU A 44 5.18 10.97 7.02
N LEU A 45 4.61 9.83 7.40
CA LEU A 45 3.24 9.77 7.96
C LEU A 45 3.08 10.65 9.20
N TYR A 46 4.10 10.73 10.06
CA TYR A 46 4.06 11.57 11.24
C TYR A 46 3.90 13.05 10.90
N GLN A 47 4.43 13.52 9.76
CA GLN A 47 4.28 14.92 9.34
C GLN A 47 2.86 15.20 8.83
N VAL A 48 2.18 14.21 8.26
CA VAL A 48 0.75 14.33 7.95
C VAL A 48 -0.07 14.35 9.24
N ALA A 49 0.24 13.46 10.20
CA ALA A 49 -0.44 13.40 11.50
C ALA A 49 -0.29 14.69 12.31
N THR A 50 0.84 15.39 12.20
CA THR A 50 1.10 16.69 12.87
C THR A 50 0.75 17.90 12.01
N ALA A 51 0.03 17.74 10.92
CA ALA A 51 -0.41 18.78 10.00
C ALA A 51 0.71 19.54 9.27
N ALA A 52 1.95 19.04 9.28
CA ALA A 52 3.08 19.66 8.59
C ALA A 52 3.08 19.40 7.08
N LEU A 53 2.51 18.24 6.63
CA LEU A 53 2.39 17.88 5.23
C LEU A 53 0.93 17.55 4.85
N SER A 54 0.63 17.73 3.56
CA SER A 54 -0.61 17.22 2.99
C SER A 54 -0.51 15.71 2.72
N PRO A 55 -1.61 14.94 2.82
CA PRO A 55 -1.65 13.55 2.38
C PRO A 55 -1.11 13.32 0.96
N ALA A 56 -1.37 14.26 0.05
CA ALA A 56 -0.94 14.18 -1.34
C ALA A 56 0.59 14.26 -1.52
N ASP A 57 1.31 14.85 -0.56
CA ASP A 57 2.76 14.98 -0.62
C ASP A 57 3.50 13.66 -0.44
N ILE A 58 2.83 12.67 0.18
CA ILE A 58 3.41 11.37 0.52
C ILE A 58 2.70 10.18 -0.14
N ALA A 59 1.61 10.41 -0.87
CA ALA A 59 0.81 9.39 -1.55
C ALA A 59 0.92 9.55 -3.08
N VAL A 60 1.79 8.75 -3.71
CA VAL A 60 2.05 8.83 -5.15
C VAL A 60 1.24 7.76 -5.88
N PRO A 61 0.42 8.11 -6.92
CA PRO A 61 -0.31 7.11 -7.68
C PRO A 61 0.62 6.07 -8.31
N ILE A 62 0.36 4.78 -8.05
CA ILE A 62 1.23 3.68 -8.49
C ILE A 62 1.39 3.68 -10.02
N ARG A 63 0.30 3.94 -10.76
CA ARG A 63 0.34 3.98 -12.23
C ARG A 63 1.24 5.09 -12.78
N THR A 64 1.44 6.17 -12.05
CA THR A 64 2.36 7.25 -12.43
C THR A 64 3.81 6.76 -12.41
N VAL A 65 4.17 5.91 -11.44
CA VAL A 65 5.53 5.34 -11.32
C VAL A 65 5.88 4.48 -12.55
N PHE A 66 4.88 3.78 -13.12
CA PHE A 66 5.07 2.86 -14.26
C PHE A 66 4.47 3.37 -15.57
N ARG A 67 4.18 4.66 -15.69
CA ARG A 67 3.46 5.27 -16.84
C ARG A 67 4.02 4.88 -18.22
N ASN A 68 5.35 4.73 -18.32
CA ASN A 68 6.03 4.43 -19.58
C ASN A 68 6.49 2.96 -19.69
N ARG A 69 6.00 2.07 -18.83
CA ARG A 69 6.42 0.66 -18.75
C ARG A 69 5.32 -0.24 -19.28
N LYS A 70 5.42 -0.64 -20.56
CA LYS A 70 4.39 -1.43 -21.27
C LYS A 70 4.23 -2.85 -20.71
N ASN A 71 5.24 -3.37 -20.03
CA ASN A 71 5.24 -4.71 -19.45
C ASN A 71 4.73 -4.73 -17.99
N VAL A 72 4.38 -3.57 -17.39
CA VAL A 72 3.84 -3.46 -16.04
C VAL A 72 2.36 -3.12 -16.11
N GLN A 73 1.52 -3.99 -15.52
CA GLN A 73 0.09 -3.77 -15.33
C GLN A 73 -0.20 -3.61 -13.83
N VAL A 74 -0.95 -2.57 -13.47
CA VAL A 74 -1.30 -2.27 -12.09
C VAL A 74 -2.78 -2.48 -11.88
N TYR A 75 -3.15 -3.31 -10.89
CA TYR A 75 -4.52 -3.60 -10.49
C TYR A 75 -4.75 -3.10 -9.06
N MET A 76 -5.79 -2.26 -8.90
CA MET A 76 -6.30 -1.88 -7.58
C MET A 76 -7.36 -2.91 -7.18
N GLN A 77 -6.93 -3.98 -6.51
CA GLN A 77 -7.77 -5.11 -6.11
C GLN A 77 -7.24 -5.71 -4.81
N GLU A 78 -8.12 -6.35 -4.05
CA GLU A 78 -7.74 -7.09 -2.85
C GLU A 78 -7.50 -8.57 -3.19
N VAL A 79 -6.33 -9.08 -2.80
CA VAL A 79 -6.02 -10.51 -2.94
C VAL A 79 -6.72 -11.25 -1.80
N VAL A 80 -7.58 -12.18 -2.17
CA VAL A 80 -8.38 -12.98 -1.23
C VAL A 80 -7.84 -14.39 -1.04
N ASP A 81 -7.16 -14.95 -2.06
CA ASP A 81 -6.56 -16.29 -1.96
C ASP A 81 -5.39 -16.48 -2.93
N ILE A 82 -4.53 -17.45 -2.63
CA ILE A 82 -3.39 -17.84 -3.44
C ILE A 82 -3.34 -19.37 -3.54
N ASN A 83 -3.61 -19.89 -4.73
CA ASN A 83 -3.43 -21.30 -5.01
C ASN A 83 -2.01 -21.55 -5.56
N THR A 84 -1.13 -22.07 -4.70
CA THR A 84 0.26 -22.32 -5.05
C THR A 84 0.46 -23.52 -5.97
N VAL A 85 -0.44 -24.49 -5.93
CA VAL A 85 -0.42 -25.68 -6.81
C VAL A 85 -0.81 -25.30 -8.23
N ALA A 86 -1.93 -24.59 -8.38
CA ALA A 86 -2.41 -24.11 -9.67
C ALA A 86 -1.66 -22.85 -10.15
N LYS A 87 -0.78 -22.27 -9.32
CA LYS A 87 -0.08 -21.01 -9.56
C LYS A 87 -1.02 -19.87 -9.95
N THR A 88 -2.05 -19.67 -9.13
CA THR A 88 -3.10 -18.66 -9.36
C THR A 88 -3.25 -17.76 -8.16
N VAL A 89 -3.31 -16.45 -8.38
CA VAL A 89 -3.71 -15.45 -7.39
C VAL A 89 -5.16 -15.08 -7.66
N ILE A 90 -6.00 -15.13 -6.63
CA ILE A 90 -7.42 -14.80 -6.68
C ILE A 90 -7.63 -13.47 -5.95
N THR A 91 -8.29 -12.55 -6.62
CA THR A 91 -8.68 -11.25 -6.07
C THR A 91 -10.20 -11.18 -5.91
N ASP A 92 -10.67 -10.11 -5.31
CA ASP A 92 -12.10 -9.77 -5.21
C ASP A 92 -12.80 -9.61 -6.58
N GLN A 93 -12.03 -9.44 -7.68
CA GLN A 93 -12.60 -9.17 -9.01
C GLN A 93 -12.12 -10.16 -10.09
N ASN A 94 -10.91 -10.72 -9.95
CA ASN A 94 -10.27 -11.49 -11.02
C ASN A 94 -9.43 -12.66 -10.48
N SER A 95 -8.99 -13.52 -11.40
CA SER A 95 -7.96 -14.53 -11.14
C SER A 95 -6.80 -14.35 -12.12
N PHE A 96 -5.58 -14.50 -11.65
CA PHE A 96 -4.36 -14.31 -12.43
C PHE A 96 -3.42 -15.50 -12.27
N ASN A 97 -3.01 -16.10 -13.40
CA ASN A 97 -1.98 -17.14 -13.39
C ASN A 97 -0.58 -16.51 -13.37
N TYR A 98 0.37 -17.15 -12.69
CA TYR A 98 1.75 -16.69 -12.61
C TYR A 98 2.79 -17.78 -12.87
N ASP A 99 3.96 -17.36 -13.36
CA ASP A 99 5.18 -18.18 -13.33
C ASP A 99 5.94 -17.95 -12.01
N TYR A 100 5.98 -16.69 -11.54
CA TYR A 100 6.64 -16.26 -10.31
C TYR A 100 5.72 -15.37 -9.49
N LEU A 101 5.78 -15.52 -8.17
CA LEU A 101 5.01 -14.74 -7.22
C LEU A 101 5.93 -14.07 -6.20
N ILE A 102 5.75 -12.77 -5.99
CA ILE A 102 6.45 -11.98 -4.98
C ILE A 102 5.41 -11.45 -3.98
N LEU A 103 5.59 -11.80 -2.71
CA LEU A 103 4.73 -11.35 -1.63
C LEU A 103 5.38 -10.16 -0.90
N ALA A 104 4.76 -8.98 -1.00
CA ALA A 104 5.20 -7.76 -0.33
C ALA A 104 4.02 -7.02 0.33
N PRO A 105 3.15 -7.72 1.12
CA PRO A 105 1.91 -7.17 1.65
C PRO A 105 2.13 -6.11 2.74
N GLY A 106 3.38 -5.93 3.19
CA GLY A 106 3.71 -5.04 4.29
C GLY A 106 3.38 -5.63 5.67
N SER A 107 3.21 -4.77 6.65
CA SER A 107 2.86 -5.15 8.03
C SER A 107 1.79 -4.22 8.58
N LYS A 108 0.99 -4.73 9.53
CA LYS A 108 0.07 -3.94 10.35
C LYS A 108 0.66 -3.77 11.75
N HIS A 109 0.23 -2.75 12.47
CA HIS A 109 0.45 -2.67 13.92
C HIS A 109 -0.36 -3.77 14.64
N THR A 110 0.03 -4.13 15.84
CA THR A 110 -0.71 -5.06 16.68
C THR A 110 -0.67 -4.58 18.13
N TYR A 111 -1.75 -4.81 18.84
CA TYR A 111 -1.86 -4.55 20.29
C TYR A 111 -1.73 -5.85 21.11
N PHE A 112 -1.29 -6.96 20.50
CA PHE A 112 -1.06 -8.24 21.16
C PHE A 112 -2.27 -8.74 21.95
N GLY A 113 -3.48 -8.59 21.37
CA GLY A 113 -4.76 -8.97 21.98
C GLY A 113 -5.38 -7.90 22.89
N ASN A 114 -4.79 -6.70 22.97
CA ASN A 114 -5.31 -5.57 23.76
C ASN A 114 -5.87 -4.48 22.84
N ASP A 115 -6.75 -4.85 21.92
CA ASP A 115 -7.27 -3.95 20.88
C ASP A 115 -8.02 -2.73 21.46
N GLN A 116 -8.48 -2.80 22.71
CA GLN A 116 -9.05 -1.66 23.44
C GLN A 116 -8.07 -0.48 23.61
N TRP A 117 -6.75 -0.71 23.44
CA TRP A 117 -5.75 0.35 23.53
C TRP A 117 -5.76 1.27 22.30
N GLU A 118 -6.26 0.81 21.15
CA GLU A 118 -6.30 1.59 19.91
C GLU A 118 -6.98 2.96 20.08
N ARG A 119 -8.02 3.02 20.88
CA ARG A 119 -8.74 4.28 21.17
C ARG A 119 -7.85 5.33 21.85
N PHE A 120 -6.85 4.90 22.62
CA PHE A 120 -5.92 5.80 23.35
C PHE A 120 -4.59 5.98 22.62
N ALA A 121 -4.13 4.94 21.92
CA ALA A 121 -2.86 4.89 21.21
C ALA A 121 -3.09 4.38 19.79
N PRO A 122 -3.68 5.19 18.90
CA PRO A 122 -3.94 4.78 17.51
C PRO A 122 -2.65 4.43 16.80
N GLY A 123 -2.70 3.42 15.93
CA GLY A 123 -1.58 3.07 15.07
C GLY A 123 -1.23 4.19 14.11
N LEU A 124 -0.03 4.13 13.53
CA LEU A 124 0.42 5.07 12.50
C LEU A 124 1.10 4.29 11.36
N LYS A 125 0.29 3.63 10.53
CA LYS A 125 0.74 2.79 9.41
C LYS A 125 0.08 3.15 8.09
N THR A 126 -1.13 3.69 8.15
CA THR A 126 -1.93 4.08 6.99
C THR A 126 -2.14 5.58 6.94
N LEU A 127 -2.60 6.07 5.80
CA LEU A 127 -2.95 7.49 5.65
C LEU A 127 -4.15 7.85 6.53
N ASP A 128 -5.12 6.94 6.68
CA ASP A 128 -6.30 7.11 7.52
C ASP A 128 -5.91 7.22 9.00
N ASP A 129 -4.93 6.44 9.46
CA ASP A 129 -4.39 6.56 10.81
C ASP A 129 -3.82 7.97 11.04
N ALA A 130 -3.02 8.47 10.10
CA ALA A 130 -2.41 9.79 10.20
C ALA A 130 -3.46 10.91 10.23
N LEU A 131 -4.51 10.80 9.41
CA LEU A 131 -5.62 11.77 9.38
C LEU A 131 -6.44 11.72 10.68
N THR A 132 -6.69 10.54 11.22
CA THR A 132 -7.37 10.37 12.51
C THR A 132 -6.59 11.03 13.66
N ILE A 133 -5.26 10.83 13.70
CA ILE A 133 -4.40 11.46 14.71
C ILE A 133 -4.41 12.98 14.53
N ARG A 134 -4.28 13.46 13.28
CA ARG A 134 -4.32 14.90 12.95
C ARG A 134 -5.61 15.55 13.44
N GLU A 135 -6.75 14.93 13.16
CA GLU A 135 -8.04 15.44 13.59
C GLU A 135 -8.13 15.53 15.12
N ARG A 136 -7.67 14.51 15.85
CA ARG A 136 -7.66 14.50 17.31
C ARG A 136 -6.80 15.64 17.88
N ILE A 137 -5.59 15.83 17.35
CA ILE A 137 -4.70 16.90 17.77
C ILE A 137 -5.35 18.28 17.57
N LEU A 138 -5.86 18.53 16.36
CA LEU A 138 -6.45 19.83 16.02
C LEU A 138 -7.73 20.11 16.84
N ARG A 139 -8.59 19.11 17.03
CA ARG A 139 -9.79 19.25 17.89
C ARG A 139 -9.43 19.52 19.36
N SER A 140 -8.37 18.87 19.88
CA SER A 140 -7.93 19.13 21.26
C SER A 140 -7.42 20.55 21.47
N LEU A 141 -6.71 21.10 20.48
CA LEU A 141 -6.26 22.49 20.51
C LEU A 141 -7.46 23.46 20.46
N GLU A 142 -8.40 23.22 19.55
CA GLU A 142 -9.61 24.04 19.43
C GLU A 142 -10.46 24.02 20.71
N SER A 143 -10.59 22.85 21.36
CA SER A 143 -11.32 22.74 22.63
C SER A 143 -10.63 23.54 23.74
N ALA A 144 -9.30 23.51 23.81
CA ALA A 144 -8.54 24.26 24.82
C ALA A 144 -8.66 25.77 24.64
N GLU A 145 -8.77 26.27 23.41
CA GLU A 145 -9.01 27.70 23.13
C GLU A 145 -10.44 28.14 23.54
N ASN A 146 -11.43 27.27 23.39
CA ASN A 146 -12.82 27.58 23.72
C ASN A 146 -13.12 27.51 25.22
N GLU A 147 -12.23 26.94 26.06
CA GLU A 147 -12.36 26.85 27.52
C GLU A 147 -11.72 28.05 28.26
N GLN A 148 -11.10 28.99 27.55
CA GLN A 148 -10.52 30.23 28.09
C GLN A 148 -11.55 31.38 28.02
#